data_5b5f69aface467bed12b33e742cec484
#
_entry.id   5b5f69aface467bed12b33e742cec484
#
_cell.length_a   1.000
_cell.length_b   1.000
_cell.length_c   1.000
_cell.angle_alpha   90.00
_cell.angle_beta   90.00
_cell.angle_gamma   90.00
#
_symmetry.space_group_name_H-M   'P 1'
#
loop_
_entity.id
_entity.type
_entity.pdbx_description
1 polymer ?
#
loop_
_entity_poly.entity_id
_entity_poly.type
_entity_poly.pdbx_seq_one_letter_code
_entity_poly.pdbx_strand_id
1 'polypeptide(L)'
;MNLRQLLAKASPERSGDQLAGIAAANAEERVHAQMALADVPLRAFLADPIIPYEQDDVTRWICDSHDAAAFTPVAHLTVGEFRNWLLSEQATSERLSALAPGLTPEMAAAVSKIMRLQDLIAAAVKCRVVTRFRSTIGLPGRMATRLQPNHPSDDWKGIAASILDGLSYGSGDAVIGVNPATDNVGTVEVLLRLLDRIRERYEIPTQICVLAHVTTQMQALERGAPIDLVFQSIAGTECANRSFGVTLAMLDEACQAARERSGMEHVMYFETGQGSALSAGAHHGVDQQTCEARAYAVARRYRPLLVNTVVGFIGPEYLCDGKQIVRAGLEDHFCGKLLGVPMGCDICYTNHAAADQDDMDALLTLLGVAGCNYIMGVPGADDVMLHYQSTSFHDALYVRNVLGLRPAPEFEAWLERRVPLLPETWLLT
;
A
#
# COMPACT_ATOMS: atom_id res chain seq x y z
N MET A 1 9.08 28.17 12.91
CA MET A 1 9.00 27.01 12.00
C MET A 1 7.54 26.84 11.63
N ASN A 2 7.19 26.78 10.34
CA ASN A 2 5.82 26.50 9.92
C ASN A 2 5.51 24.99 10.03
N LEU A 3 4.25 24.60 9.88
CA LEU A 3 3.80 23.23 10.08
C LEU A 3 4.51 22.22 9.14
N ARG A 4 4.67 22.58 7.85
CA ARG A 4 5.41 21.76 6.87
C ARG A 4 6.86 21.51 7.28
N GLN A 5 7.58 22.56 7.69
CA GLN A 5 8.96 22.43 8.17
C GLN A 5 9.03 21.60 9.47
N LEU A 6 8.06 21.75 10.35
CA LEU A 6 7.99 20.99 11.60
C LEU A 6 7.80 19.51 11.32
N LEU A 7 6.91 19.13 10.40
CA LEU A 7 6.72 17.75 9.97
C LEU A 7 8.00 17.14 9.39
N ALA A 8 8.68 17.87 8.51
CA ALA A 8 9.91 17.39 7.88
C ALA A 8 11.04 17.19 8.92
N LYS A 9 11.24 18.15 9.85
CA LYS A 9 12.24 18.04 10.89
C LYS A 9 11.95 16.98 11.95
N ALA A 10 10.67 16.70 12.24
CA ALA A 10 10.23 15.64 13.16
C ALA A 10 10.30 14.24 12.54
N SER A 11 10.44 14.15 11.22
CA SER A 11 10.47 12.87 10.51
C SER A 11 11.63 11.99 11.00
N PRO A 12 11.43 10.69 11.25
CA PRO A 12 12.52 9.74 11.38
C PRO A 12 13.48 9.85 10.20
N GLU A 13 14.71 9.46 10.40
CA GLU A 13 15.76 9.61 9.38
C GLU A 13 15.37 8.94 8.07
N ARG A 14 15.48 9.71 6.98
CA ARG A 14 15.20 9.30 5.60
C ARG A 14 16.25 9.92 4.68
N SER A 15 16.85 9.10 3.85
CA SER A 15 17.86 9.55 2.88
C SER A 15 17.29 10.57 1.91
N GLY A 16 16.07 10.37 1.43
CA GLY A 16 15.43 11.31 0.51
C GLY A 16 15.19 12.69 1.11
N ASP A 17 14.74 12.76 2.36
CA ASP A 17 14.57 14.06 3.06
C ASP A 17 15.91 14.76 3.29
N GLN A 18 16.99 14.01 3.52
CA GLN A 18 18.35 14.54 3.62
C GLN A 18 18.82 15.13 2.29
N LEU A 19 18.64 14.37 1.18
CA LEU A 19 18.99 14.84 -0.16
C LEU A 19 18.19 16.08 -0.58
N ALA A 20 16.92 16.15 -0.19
CA ALA A 20 16.07 17.31 -0.43
C ALA A 20 16.39 18.52 0.47
N GLY A 21 17.30 18.36 1.46
CA GLY A 21 17.71 19.42 2.38
C GLY A 21 16.62 19.85 3.37
N ILE A 22 15.61 19.01 3.61
CA ILE A 22 14.47 19.33 4.50
C ILE A 22 14.51 18.57 5.82
N ALA A 23 15.33 17.53 5.93
CA ALA A 23 15.50 16.74 7.16
C ALA A 23 16.07 17.57 8.32
N ALA A 24 15.93 17.07 9.54
CA ALA A 24 16.66 17.61 10.69
C ALA A 24 18.19 17.46 10.47
N ALA A 25 18.95 18.46 10.85
CA ALA A 25 20.41 18.48 10.70
C ALA A 25 21.09 17.40 11.57
N ASN A 26 20.47 17.04 12.68
CA ASN A 26 20.96 16.03 13.62
C ASN A 26 19.81 15.47 14.49
N ALA A 27 20.15 14.47 15.33
CA ALA A 27 19.18 13.82 16.22
C ALA A 27 18.58 14.78 17.26
N GLU A 28 19.34 15.76 17.76
CA GLU A 28 18.86 16.74 18.74
C GLU A 28 17.77 17.64 18.12
N GLU A 29 18.01 18.19 16.93
CA GLU A 29 17.00 18.99 16.20
C GLU A 29 15.74 18.15 15.93
N ARG A 30 15.91 16.88 15.57
CA ARG A 30 14.77 15.97 15.35
C ARG A 30 13.94 15.78 16.63
N VAL A 31 14.58 15.52 17.75
CA VAL A 31 13.89 15.35 19.04
C VAL A 31 13.16 16.61 19.44
N HIS A 32 13.78 17.79 19.31
CA HIS A 32 13.12 19.08 19.58
C HIS A 32 11.91 19.29 18.66
N ALA A 33 12.03 18.94 17.37
CA ALA A 33 10.91 19.02 16.43
C ALA A 33 9.79 18.03 16.80
N GLN A 34 10.10 16.81 17.23
CA GLN A 34 9.11 15.82 17.69
C GLN A 34 8.39 16.29 18.95
N MET A 35 9.10 16.90 19.90
CA MET A 35 8.48 17.49 21.10
C MET A 35 7.54 18.64 20.72
N ALA A 36 7.98 19.55 19.86
CA ALA A 36 7.15 20.64 19.39
C ALA A 36 5.93 20.14 18.59
N LEU A 37 6.10 19.09 17.76
CA LEU A 37 5.01 18.47 17.01
C LEU A 37 3.98 17.83 17.93
N ALA A 38 4.41 17.23 19.03
CA ALA A 38 3.50 16.61 20.01
C ALA A 38 2.51 17.61 20.62
N ASP A 39 2.90 18.89 20.73
CA ASP A 39 2.07 19.97 21.28
C ASP A 39 1.16 20.64 20.23
N VAL A 40 1.29 20.28 18.94
CA VAL A 40 0.45 20.85 17.87
C VAL A 40 -0.98 20.34 18.00
N PRO A 41 -2.01 21.21 18.07
CA PRO A 41 -3.40 20.80 18.03
C PRO A 41 -3.76 20.16 16.68
N LEU A 42 -4.50 19.04 16.65
CA LEU A 42 -4.92 18.39 15.41
C LEU A 42 -5.67 19.34 14.47
N ARG A 43 -6.48 20.24 14.99
CA ARG A 43 -7.19 21.26 14.19
C ARG A 43 -6.28 22.21 13.40
N ALA A 44 -5.00 22.33 13.78
CA ALA A 44 -4.05 23.18 13.06
C ALA A 44 -3.81 22.69 11.63
N PHE A 45 -3.88 21.38 11.39
CA PHE A 45 -3.73 20.77 10.06
C PHE A 45 -4.89 21.11 9.10
N LEU A 46 -6.05 21.50 9.65
CA LEU A 46 -7.20 21.95 8.85
C LEU A 46 -7.12 23.45 8.56
N ALA A 47 -6.56 24.23 9.50
CA ALA A 47 -6.46 25.68 9.38
C ALA A 47 -5.32 26.16 8.48
N ASP A 48 -4.24 25.37 8.38
CA ASP A 48 -3.02 25.70 7.61
C ASP A 48 -2.56 24.48 6.80
N PRO A 49 -3.17 24.22 5.60
CA PRO A 49 -2.75 23.15 4.73
C PRO A 49 -1.29 23.26 4.32
N ILE A 50 -0.52 22.16 4.42
CA ILE A 50 0.94 22.16 4.16
C ILE A 50 1.33 22.45 2.71
N ILE A 51 0.41 22.20 1.76
CA ILE A 51 0.47 22.69 0.39
C ILE A 51 -0.79 23.54 0.18
N PRO A 52 -0.69 24.78 -0.36
CA PRO A 52 -1.86 25.64 -0.54
C PRO A 52 -2.97 25.01 -1.38
N TYR A 53 -4.22 25.23 -0.98
CA TYR A 53 -5.41 24.68 -1.61
C TYR A 53 -5.47 24.92 -3.13
N GLU A 54 -5.09 26.12 -3.59
CA GLU A 54 -5.14 26.51 -5.00
C GLU A 54 -4.06 25.85 -5.85
N GLN A 55 -3.01 25.30 -5.23
CA GLN A 55 -1.80 24.81 -5.92
C GLN A 55 -1.82 23.32 -6.19
N ASP A 56 -2.73 22.53 -5.55
CA ASP A 56 -2.64 21.07 -5.55
C ASP A 56 -4.04 20.44 -5.43
N ASP A 57 -4.43 19.61 -6.40
CA ASP A 57 -5.73 18.96 -6.42
C ASP A 57 -5.89 17.90 -5.32
N VAL A 58 -4.77 17.31 -4.88
CA VAL A 58 -4.76 16.40 -3.73
C VAL A 58 -5.11 17.15 -2.45
N THR A 59 -4.56 18.37 -2.25
CA THR A 59 -4.93 19.23 -1.12
C THR A 59 -6.40 19.63 -1.19
N ARG A 60 -6.91 20.02 -2.38
CA ARG A 60 -8.34 20.31 -2.57
C ARG A 60 -9.19 19.12 -2.13
N TRP A 61 -8.86 17.93 -2.62
CA TRP A 61 -9.57 16.72 -2.23
C TRP A 61 -9.53 16.45 -0.71
N ILE A 62 -8.36 16.58 -0.07
CA ILE A 62 -8.20 16.39 1.39
C ILE A 62 -9.10 17.36 2.17
N CYS A 63 -9.11 18.65 1.79
CA CYS A 63 -9.92 19.66 2.46
C CYS A 63 -11.43 19.44 2.23
N ASP A 64 -11.83 19.20 0.99
CA ASP A 64 -13.24 19.11 0.58
C ASP A 64 -13.91 17.81 1.05
N SER A 65 -13.15 16.73 1.23
CA SER A 65 -13.65 15.43 1.69
C SER A 65 -13.59 15.23 3.20
N HIS A 66 -13.09 16.20 3.96
CA HIS A 66 -12.95 16.10 5.41
C HIS A 66 -14.32 16.03 6.10
N ASP A 67 -14.52 14.98 6.91
CA ASP A 67 -15.74 14.82 7.71
C ASP A 67 -15.56 15.44 9.11
N ALA A 68 -16.07 16.65 9.29
CA ALA A 68 -15.98 17.39 10.55
C ALA A 68 -16.73 16.67 11.70
N ALA A 69 -17.80 15.95 11.40
CA ALA A 69 -18.54 15.21 12.42
C ALA A 69 -17.72 14.01 12.93
N ALA A 70 -17.12 13.25 12.02
CA ALA A 70 -16.21 12.16 12.36
C ALA A 70 -14.97 12.66 13.12
N PHE A 71 -14.47 13.86 12.85
CA PHE A 71 -13.32 14.47 13.53
C PHE A 71 -13.61 14.95 14.96
N THR A 72 -14.87 15.33 15.26
CA THR A 72 -15.26 15.95 16.53
C THR A 72 -14.72 15.23 17.78
N PRO A 73 -14.71 13.89 17.90
CA PRO A 73 -14.22 13.21 19.10
C PRO A 73 -12.77 13.50 19.48
N VAL A 74 -11.92 13.84 18.50
CA VAL A 74 -10.48 14.07 18.69
C VAL A 74 -10.05 15.51 18.38
N ALA A 75 -10.96 16.38 17.96
CA ALA A 75 -10.66 17.74 17.51
C ALA A 75 -9.99 18.63 18.57
N HIS A 76 -10.17 18.30 19.85
CA HIS A 76 -9.59 19.03 20.99
C HIS A 76 -8.18 18.54 21.35
N LEU A 77 -7.70 17.43 20.79
CA LEU A 77 -6.44 16.80 21.14
C LEU A 77 -5.26 17.47 20.41
N THR A 78 -4.10 17.44 21.04
CA THR A 78 -2.79 17.62 20.38
C THR A 78 -2.36 16.31 19.72
N VAL A 79 -1.32 16.36 18.87
CA VAL A 79 -0.71 15.17 18.27
C VAL A 79 -0.25 14.17 19.33
N GLY A 80 0.35 14.65 20.42
CA GLY A 80 0.80 13.82 21.54
C GLY A 80 -0.36 13.16 22.30
N GLU A 81 -1.43 13.91 22.59
CA GLU A 81 -2.63 13.37 23.22
C GLU A 81 -3.34 12.38 22.30
N PHE A 82 -3.37 12.64 20.99
CA PHE A 82 -3.92 11.71 20.00
C PHE A 82 -3.13 10.40 19.93
N ARG A 83 -1.79 10.44 19.98
CA ARG A 83 -0.97 9.23 20.13
C ARG A 83 -1.37 8.44 21.38
N ASN A 84 -1.50 9.10 22.52
CA ASN A 84 -1.86 8.44 23.78
C ASN A 84 -3.26 7.81 23.69
N TRP A 85 -4.22 8.51 23.05
CA TRP A 85 -5.54 7.98 22.81
C TRP A 85 -5.51 6.76 21.89
N LEU A 86 -4.76 6.79 20.78
CA LEU A 86 -4.59 5.66 19.86
C LEU A 86 -4.04 4.41 20.56
N LEU A 87 -3.15 4.59 21.54
CA LEU A 87 -2.56 3.48 22.30
C LEU A 87 -3.45 2.99 23.44
N SER A 88 -4.47 3.75 23.83
CA SER A 88 -5.40 3.38 24.91
C SER A 88 -6.44 2.34 24.46
N GLU A 89 -7.11 1.73 25.42
CA GLU A 89 -8.24 0.81 25.17
C GLU A 89 -9.49 1.53 24.59
N GLN A 90 -9.54 2.85 24.71
CA GLN A 90 -10.64 3.63 24.15
C GLN A 90 -10.66 3.66 22.62
N ALA A 91 -9.49 3.50 21.97
CA ALA A 91 -9.35 3.39 20.53
C ALA A 91 -9.71 1.97 20.06
N THR A 92 -11.01 1.64 20.05
CA THR A 92 -11.52 0.37 19.52
C THR A 92 -11.54 0.40 17.98
N SER A 93 -11.62 -0.78 17.35
CA SER A 93 -11.72 -0.89 15.87
C SER A 93 -12.90 -0.10 15.31
N GLU A 94 -14.04 -0.13 15.98
CA GLU A 94 -15.27 0.59 15.58
C GLU A 94 -15.08 2.10 15.63
N ARG A 95 -14.46 2.60 16.72
CA ARG A 95 -14.18 4.03 16.86
C ARG A 95 -13.14 4.52 15.86
N LEU A 96 -12.10 3.72 15.59
CA LEU A 96 -11.08 4.05 14.58
C LEU A 96 -11.68 4.07 13.17
N SER A 97 -12.55 3.11 12.84
CA SER A 97 -13.26 3.09 11.56
C SER A 97 -14.18 4.31 11.40
N ALA A 98 -14.93 4.69 12.45
CA ALA A 98 -15.77 5.88 12.42
C ALA A 98 -14.98 7.18 12.35
N LEU A 99 -13.76 7.21 12.90
CA LEU A 99 -12.89 8.39 12.91
C LEU A 99 -12.17 8.61 11.57
N ALA A 100 -11.88 7.55 10.83
CA ALA A 100 -11.03 7.60 9.63
C ALA A 100 -11.44 8.70 8.60
N PRO A 101 -12.74 8.95 8.29
CA PRO A 101 -13.13 10.04 7.39
C PRO A 101 -12.83 11.45 7.92
N GLY A 102 -12.68 11.60 9.23
CA GLY A 102 -12.36 12.86 9.92
C GLY A 102 -10.86 13.12 10.04
N LEU A 103 -10.01 12.19 9.66
CA LEU A 103 -8.53 12.39 9.72
C LEU A 103 -7.99 12.84 8.37
N THR A 104 -7.13 13.86 8.40
CA THR A 104 -6.30 14.19 7.24
C THR A 104 -5.03 13.33 7.23
N PRO A 105 -4.42 13.10 6.07
CA PRO A 105 -3.17 12.35 5.97
C PRO A 105 -2.02 13.00 6.77
N GLU A 106 -2.02 14.32 6.86
CA GLU A 106 -1.02 15.06 7.64
C GLU A 106 -1.14 14.80 9.14
N MET A 107 -2.37 14.59 9.67
CA MET A 107 -2.60 14.18 11.06
C MET A 107 -2.06 12.77 11.31
N ALA A 108 -2.29 11.84 10.38
CA ALA A 108 -1.76 10.48 10.45
C ALA A 108 -0.23 10.47 10.38
N ALA A 109 0.35 11.25 9.46
CA ALA A 109 1.79 11.42 9.34
C ALA A 109 2.40 12.06 10.60
N ALA A 110 1.78 13.09 11.15
CA ALA A 110 2.27 13.77 12.36
C ALA A 110 2.35 12.81 13.55
N VAL A 111 1.29 12.05 13.80
CA VAL A 111 1.27 11.13 14.95
C VAL A 111 2.26 9.97 14.77
N SER A 112 2.45 9.46 13.54
CA SER A 112 3.41 8.38 13.26
C SER A 112 4.86 8.79 13.59
N LYS A 113 5.24 10.06 13.33
CA LYS A 113 6.59 10.59 13.57
C LYS A 113 7.01 10.58 15.05
N ILE A 114 6.05 10.62 15.96
CA ILE A 114 6.29 10.59 17.42
C ILE A 114 6.02 9.22 18.04
N MET A 115 5.75 8.19 17.22
CA MET A 115 5.55 6.79 17.64
C MET A 115 6.82 5.96 17.41
N ARG A 116 7.06 4.99 18.30
CA ARG A 116 8.05 3.92 18.10
C ARG A 116 7.44 2.81 17.23
N LEU A 117 8.26 1.86 16.75
CA LEU A 117 7.78 0.73 15.96
C LEU A 117 6.67 -0.05 16.68
N GLN A 118 6.86 -0.34 17.96
CA GLN A 118 5.84 -1.05 18.77
C GLN A 118 4.53 -0.27 18.91
N ASP A 119 4.60 1.07 18.94
CA ASP A 119 3.40 1.92 19.04
C ASP A 119 2.62 1.89 17.71
N LEU A 120 3.34 1.93 16.58
CA LEU A 120 2.74 1.78 15.24
C LEU A 120 2.02 0.44 15.10
N ILE A 121 2.66 -0.65 15.51
CA ILE A 121 2.08 -2.00 15.48
C ILE A 121 0.84 -2.09 16.38
N ALA A 122 0.95 -1.64 17.65
CA ALA A 122 -0.14 -1.70 18.60
C ALA A 122 -1.37 -0.87 18.20
N ALA A 123 -1.17 0.23 17.47
CA ALA A 123 -2.25 1.02 16.94
C ALA A 123 -2.82 0.43 15.64
N ALA A 124 -1.94 0.00 14.70
CA ALA A 124 -2.34 -0.52 13.40
C ALA A 124 -3.20 -1.79 13.49
N VAL A 125 -2.89 -2.70 14.41
CA VAL A 125 -3.65 -3.95 14.60
C VAL A 125 -5.12 -3.70 14.96
N LYS A 126 -5.44 -2.53 15.55
CA LYS A 126 -6.80 -2.12 15.87
C LYS A 126 -7.55 -1.51 14.68
N CYS A 127 -6.82 -1.00 13.67
CA CYS A 127 -7.40 -0.40 12.47
C CYS A 127 -7.82 -1.51 11.50
N ARG A 128 -9.09 -1.89 11.52
CA ARG A 128 -9.62 -2.95 10.65
C ARG A 128 -10.21 -2.36 9.37
N VAL A 129 -9.66 -2.77 8.24
CA VAL A 129 -10.17 -2.39 6.91
C VAL A 129 -10.44 -3.67 6.14
N VAL A 130 -11.70 -3.92 5.81
CA VAL A 130 -12.13 -5.13 5.09
C VAL A 130 -12.69 -4.71 3.74
N THR A 131 -12.20 -5.32 2.69
CA THR A 131 -12.66 -5.12 1.31
C THR A 131 -13.01 -6.43 0.65
N ARG A 132 -13.82 -6.41 -0.40
CA ARG A 132 -14.29 -7.61 -1.07
C ARG A 132 -14.46 -7.39 -2.57
N PHE A 133 -13.99 -8.37 -3.33
CA PHE A 133 -14.36 -8.57 -4.74
C PHE A 133 -14.76 -10.03 -4.93
N ARG A 134 -13.88 -10.95 -5.39
CA ARG A 134 -14.11 -12.40 -5.38
C ARG A 134 -13.67 -13.06 -4.08
N SER A 135 -12.67 -12.49 -3.44
CA SER A 135 -12.19 -12.85 -2.10
C SER A 135 -12.39 -11.70 -1.12
N THR A 136 -12.48 -12.02 0.16
CA THR A 136 -12.62 -11.04 1.27
C THR A 136 -11.27 -10.84 1.94
N ILE A 137 -10.75 -9.61 1.88
CA ILE A 137 -9.40 -9.24 2.33
C ILE A 137 -9.48 -8.40 3.62
N GLY A 138 -8.54 -8.59 4.55
CA GLY A 138 -8.41 -7.78 5.77
C GLY A 138 -9.23 -8.26 6.96
N LEU A 139 -9.77 -9.48 6.92
CA LEU A 139 -10.43 -10.09 8.08
C LEU A 139 -9.43 -10.40 9.19
N PRO A 140 -9.83 -10.31 10.47
CA PRO A 140 -8.96 -10.66 11.60
C PRO A 140 -8.41 -12.10 11.51
N GLY A 141 -7.13 -12.27 11.87
CA GLY A 141 -6.46 -13.58 11.81
C GLY A 141 -6.18 -14.07 10.38
N ARG A 142 -6.28 -13.19 9.39
CA ARG A 142 -6.01 -13.51 7.99
C ARG A 142 -5.03 -12.52 7.39
N MET A 143 -4.20 -13.01 6.48
CA MET A 143 -3.31 -12.22 5.66
C MET A 143 -3.28 -12.81 4.27
N ALA A 144 -3.70 -12.03 3.28
CA ALA A 144 -3.74 -12.44 1.89
C ALA A 144 -2.36 -12.26 1.21
N THR A 145 -2.23 -12.73 -0.02
CA THR A 145 -1.01 -12.61 -0.83
C THR A 145 -1.36 -12.16 -2.24
N ARG A 146 -0.70 -11.13 -2.73
CA ARG A 146 -0.65 -10.87 -4.17
C ARG A 146 0.36 -11.83 -4.80
N LEU A 147 -0.06 -12.60 -5.78
CA LEU A 147 0.80 -13.44 -6.59
C LEU A 147 1.29 -12.64 -7.79
N GLN A 148 2.62 -12.42 -7.90
CA GLN A 148 3.26 -11.66 -8.96
C GLN A 148 4.10 -12.57 -9.85
N PRO A 149 3.54 -13.12 -10.96
CA PRO A 149 4.22 -14.06 -11.83
C PRO A 149 4.90 -13.36 -13.01
N ASN A 150 5.64 -12.28 -12.75
CA ASN A 150 6.27 -11.48 -13.81
C ASN A 150 7.23 -12.31 -14.65
N HIS A 151 7.31 -11.97 -15.95
CA HIS A 151 8.25 -12.61 -16.88
C HIS A 151 8.87 -11.57 -17.81
N PRO A 152 10.21 -11.54 -18.00
CA PRO A 152 10.90 -10.46 -18.71
C PRO A 152 10.55 -10.32 -20.21
N SER A 153 9.89 -11.32 -20.79
CA SER A 153 9.41 -11.29 -22.18
C SER A 153 7.92 -11.55 -22.34
N ASP A 154 7.13 -11.44 -21.24
CA ASP A 154 5.70 -11.75 -21.21
C ASP A 154 5.38 -13.17 -21.74
N ASP A 155 6.31 -14.14 -21.61
CA ASP A 155 6.04 -15.50 -22.05
C ASP A 155 4.92 -16.15 -21.23
N TRP A 156 3.81 -16.43 -21.89
CA TRP A 156 2.61 -16.95 -21.24
C TRP A 156 2.82 -18.30 -20.52
N LYS A 157 3.79 -19.13 -20.99
CA LYS A 157 4.10 -20.42 -20.35
C LYS A 157 4.84 -20.21 -19.04
N GLY A 158 5.82 -19.30 -19.01
CA GLY A 158 6.54 -18.93 -17.81
C GLY A 158 5.60 -18.30 -16.77
N ILE A 159 4.76 -17.37 -17.22
CA ILE A 159 3.73 -16.75 -16.36
C ILE A 159 2.78 -17.82 -15.78
N ALA A 160 2.24 -18.72 -16.62
CA ALA A 160 1.34 -19.76 -16.16
C ALA A 160 2.01 -20.73 -15.18
N ALA A 161 3.26 -21.12 -15.42
CA ALA A 161 4.04 -21.97 -14.51
C ALA A 161 4.23 -21.30 -13.15
N SER A 162 4.62 -20.02 -13.14
CA SER A 162 4.79 -19.23 -11.91
C SER A 162 3.47 -19.06 -11.14
N ILE A 163 2.34 -18.89 -11.85
CA ILE A 163 1.03 -18.83 -11.21
C ILE A 163 0.72 -20.16 -10.51
N LEU A 164 0.90 -21.30 -11.20
CA LEU A 164 0.62 -22.61 -10.63
C LEU A 164 1.52 -22.92 -9.43
N ASP A 165 2.79 -22.53 -9.51
CA ASP A 165 3.73 -22.65 -8.40
C ASP A 165 3.26 -21.84 -7.19
N GLY A 166 2.98 -20.55 -7.35
CA GLY A 166 2.49 -19.69 -6.26
C GLY A 166 1.18 -20.17 -5.64
N LEU A 167 0.25 -20.68 -6.46
CA LEU A 167 -1.00 -21.27 -5.97
C LEU A 167 -0.74 -22.51 -5.10
N SER A 168 0.32 -23.30 -5.39
CA SER A 168 0.68 -24.49 -4.60
C SER A 168 1.14 -24.12 -3.18
N TYR A 169 1.70 -22.93 -3.00
CA TYR A 169 2.05 -22.35 -1.69
C TYR A 169 0.90 -21.56 -1.03
N GLY A 170 -0.29 -21.58 -1.63
CA GLY A 170 -1.44 -20.85 -1.11
C GLY A 170 -1.36 -19.34 -1.31
N SER A 171 -0.57 -18.86 -2.28
CA SER A 171 -0.49 -17.47 -2.69
C SER A 171 -1.49 -17.15 -3.80
N GLY A 172 -1.99 -15.90 -3.86
CA GLY A 172 -2.89 -15.42 -4.92
C GLY A 172 -4.29 -15.05 -4.47
N ASP A 173 -4.58 -15.13 -3.19
CA ASP A 173 -5.89 -14.81 -2.63
C ASP A 173 -6.22 -13.31 -2.58
N ALA A 174 -5.21 -12.43 -2.58
CA ALA A 174 -5.44 -10.99 -2.74
C ALA A 174 -5.69 -10.64 -4.22
N VAL A 175 -4.81 -11.09 -5.10
CA VAL A 175 -4.89 -10.89 -6.55
C VAL A 175 -3.82 -11.72 -7.24
N ILE A 176 -4.08 -12.16 -8.47
CA ILE A 176 -3.04 -12.57 -9.41
C ILE A 176 -2.75 -11.36 -10.28
N GLY A 177 -1.59 -10.73 -10.09
CA GLY A 177 -1.23 -9.46 -10.71
C GLY A 177 0.08 -9.53 -11.49
N VAL A 178 0.05 -9.24 -12.78
CA VAL A 178 1.21 -9.26 -13.68
C VAL A 178 1.60 -7.85 -14.07
N ASN A 179 2.87 -7.50 -13.87
CA ASN A 179 3.46 -6.31 -14.49
C ASN A 179 3.90 -6.69 -15.91
N PRO A 180 3.34 -6.09 -16.97
CA PRO A 180 3.74 -6.42 -18.34
C PRO A 180 5.13 -5.86 -18.62
N ALA A 181 5.98 -6.62 -19.33
CA ALA A 181 7.27 -6.14 -19.79
C ALA A 181 7.11 -4.99 -20.81
N THR A 182 5.97 -4.93 -21.48
CA THR A 182 5.63 -3.88 -22.43
C THR A 182 4.22 -3.34 -22.18
N ASP A 183 4.13 -2.06 -21.81
CA ASP A 183 2.84 -1.37 -21.61
C ASP A 183 2.22 -0.98 -22.96
N ASN A 184 1.52 -1.93 -23.57
CA ASN A 184 0.67 -1.68 -24.75
C ASN A 184 -0.63 -2.48 -24.66
N VAL A 185 -1.67 -1.98 -25.31
CA VAL A 185 -3.04 -2.54 -25.22
C VAL A 185 -3.10 -4.01 -25.64
N GLY A 186 -2.36 -4.40 -26.69
CA GLY A 186 -2.36 -5.78 -27.20
C GLY A 186 -1.77 -6.76 -26.19
N THR A 187 -0.62 -6.44 -25.60
CA THR A 187 0.01 -7.26 -24.55
C THR A 187 -0.88 -7.35 -23.33
N VAL A 188 -1.41 -6.22 -22.85
CA VAL A 188 -2.32 -6.18 -21.68
C VAL A 188 -3.56 -7.05 -21.91
N GLU A 189 -4.17 -6.97 -23.10
CA GLU A 189 -5.34 -7.80 -23.45
C GLU A 189 -4.99 -9.31 -23.46
N VAL A 190 -3.86 -9.70 -24.01
CA VAL A 190 -3.41 -11.11 -24.04
C VAL A 190 -3.17 -11.63 -22.63
N LEU A 191 -2.49 -10.86 -21.78
CA LEU A 191 -2.23 -11.23 -20.39
C LEU A 191 -3.53 -11.34 -19.58
N LEU A 192 -4.43 -10.37 -19.68
CA LEU A 192 -5.73 -10.43 -19.00
C LEU A 192 -6.52 -11.69 -19.38
N ARG A 193 -6.58 -12.02 -20.67
CA ARG A 193 -7.24 -13.26 -21.15
C ARG A 193 -6.53 -14.53 -20.68
N LEU A 194 -5.20 -14.50 -20.51
CA LEU A 194 -4.45 -15.61 -19.92
C LEU A 194 -4.84 -15.82 -18.45
N LEU A 195 -4.79 -14.75 -17.65
CA LEU A 195 -5.13 -14.79 -16.24
C LEU A 195 -6.56 -15.27 -16.02
N ASP A 196 -7.50 -14.74 -16.80
CA ASP A 196 -8.91 -15.10 -16.72
C ASP A 196 -9.15 -16.58 -17.04
N ARG A 197 -8.53 -17.10 -18.12
CA ARG A 197 -8.60 -18.53 -18.47
C ARG A 197 -8.04 -19.44 -17.37
N ILE A 198 -6.93 -19.04 -16.73
CA ILE A 198 -6.35 -19.82 -15.61
C ILE A 198 -7.31 -19.78 -14.43
N ARG A 199 -7.82 -18.60 -14.06
CA ARG A 199 -8.78 -18.40 -12.97
C ARG A 199 -10.04 -19.27 -13.18
N GLU A 200 -10.62 -19.23 -14.37
CA GLU A 200 -11.82 -20.02 -14.72
C GLU A 200 -11.55 -21.53 -14.75
N ARG A 201 -10.46 -21.95 -15.40
CA ARG A 201 -10.11 -23.38 -15.51
C ARG A 201 -9.95 -24.06 -14.16
N TYR A 202 -9.37 -23.37 -13.19
CA TYR A 202 -9.11 -23.90 -11.85
C TYR A 202 -10.16 -23.42 -10.83
N GLU A 203 -11.17 -22.66 -11.24
CA GLU A 203 -12.22 -22.08 -10.39
C GLU A 203 -11.67 -21.34 -9.17
N ILE A 204 -10.61 -20.53 -9.40
CA ILE A 204 -9.90 -19.83 -8.33
C ILE A 204 -10.73 -18.62 -7.87
N PRO A 205 -11.09 -18.51 -6.58
CA PRO A 205 -11.86 -17.38 -6.07
C PRO A 205 -10.96 -16.17 -5.81
N THR A 206 -10.32 -15.68 -6.85
CA THR A 206 -9.43 -14.51 -6.82
C THR A 206 -9.75 -13.57 -7.96
N GLN A 207 -9.29 -12.34 -7.87
CA GLN A 207 -9.34 -11.32 -8.90
C GLN A 207 -8.04 -11.28 -9.68
N ILE A 208 -8.13 -10.76 -10.91
CA ILE A 208 -6.98 -10.62 -11.82
C ILE A 208 -6.70 -9.14 -12.11
N CYS A 209 -5.41 -8.85 -12.35
CA CYS A 209 -4.97 -7.51 -12.71
C CYS A 209 -3.73 -7.58 -13.61
N VAL A 210 -3.65 -6.71 -14.62
CA VAL A 210 -2.40 -6.42 -15.34
C VAL A 210 -1.99 -4.99 -15.00
N LEU A 211 -0.81 -4.83 -14.41
CA LEU A 211 -0.34 -3.57 -13.83
C LEU A 211 0.27 -2.67 -14.92
N ALA A 212 -0.55 -2.26 -15.85
CA ALA A 212 -0.23 -1.30 -16.90
C ALA A 212 -0.76 0.10 -16.52
N HIS A 213 -0.39 1.12 -17.25
CA HIS A 213 -0.94 2.47 -17.06
C HIS A 213 -2.48 2.46 -17.23
N VAL A 214 -3.18 3.28 -16.43
CA VAL A 214 -4.65 3.31 -16.42
C VAL A 214 -5.26 3.52 -17.81
N THR A 215 -4.64 4.37 -18.66
CA THR A 215 -5.12 4.62 -20.03
C THR A 215 -5.04 3.38 -20.92
N THR A 216 -3.99 2.57 -20.78
CA THR A 216 -3.84 1.31 -21.52
C THR A 216 -4.89 0.29 -21.09
N GLN A 217 -5.14 0.19 -19.77
CA GLN A 217 -6.16 -0.69 -19.22
C GLN A 217 -7.57 -0.27 -19.66
N MET A 218 -7.87 1.04 -19.70
CA MET A 218 -9.17 1.54 -20.17
C MET A 218 -9.40 1.19 -21.65
N GLN A 219 -8.39 1.32 -22.51
CA GLN A 219 -8.49 0.88 -23.89
C GLN A 219 -8.69 -0.64 -24.02
N ALA A 220 -8.04 -1.45 -23.16
CA ALA A 220 -8.27 -2.90 -23.13
C ALA A 220 -9.70 -3.23 -22.65
N LEU A 221 -10.24 -2.50 -21.67
CA LEU A 221 -11.61 -2.64 -21.20
C LEU A 221 -12.63 -2.34 -22.31
N GLU A 222 -12.44 -1.28 -23.08
CA GLU A 222 -13.27 -0.91 -24.25
C GLU A 222 -13.27 -2.01 -25.32
N ARG A 223 -12.15 -2.73 -25.48
CA ARG A 223 -12.05 -3.90 -26.38
C ARG A 223 -12.64 -5.18 -25.80
N GLY A 224 -13.23 -5.12 -24.59
CA GLY A 224 -13.86 -6.25 -23.94
C GLY A 224 -12.90 -7.21 -23.25
N ALA A 225 -11.70 -6.75 -22.85
CA ALA A 225 -10.80 -7.53 -22.02
C ALA A 225 -11.41 -7.80 -20.62
N PRO A 226 -11.16 -8.97 -20.01
CA PRO A 226 -11.68 -9.32 -18.70
C PRO A 226 -10.85 -8.63 -17.62
N ILE A 227 -11.23 -7.42 -17.20
CA ILE A 227 -10.58 -6.66 -16.13
C ILE A 227 -11.42 -6.79 -14.86
N ASP A 228 -10.83 -7.33 -13.79
CA ASP A 228 -11.43 -7.32 -12.46
C ASP A 228 -11.02 -6.04 -11.69
N LEU A 229 -9.73 -5.72 -11.68
CA LEU A 229 -9.18 -4.54 -11.01
C LEU A 229 -8.46 -3.64 -12.01
N VAL A 230 -8.71 -2.34 -11.91
CA VAL A 230 -7.93 -1.32 -12.61
C VAL A 230 -6.81 -0.85 -11.68
N PHE A 231 -5.60 -0.91 -12.19
CA PHE A 231 -4.38 -0.54 -11.50
C PHE A 231 -3.92 0.88 -11.84
N GLN A 232 -3.32 1.57 -10.86
CA GLN A 232 -2.49 2.75 -11.12
C GLN A 232 -1.54 3.02 -9.93
N SER A 233 -0.30 3.41 -10.22
CA SER A 233 0.60 4.02 -9.23
C SER A 233 0.19 5.46 -8.99
N ILE A 234 0.11 5.87 -7.72
CA ILE A 234 -0.32 7.21 -7.30
C ILE A 234 0.66 7.80 -6.30
N ALA A 235 0.64 9.13 -6.18
CA ALA A 235 1.45 9.89 -5.25
C ALA A 235 0.62 10.95 -4.50
N GLY A 236 1.22 11.55 -3.47
CA GLY A 236 0.56 12.48 -2.56
C GLY A 236 0.49 13.93 -3.03
N THR A 237 0.83 14.23 -4.29
CA THR A 237 0.72 15.58 -4.87
C THR A 237 0.23 15.53 -6.31
N GLU A 238 -0.48 16.56 -6.76
CA GLU A 238 -0.93 16.69 -8.15
C GLU A 238 0.25 16.64 -9.13
N CYS A 239 1.33 17.35 -8.79
CA CYS A 239 2.52 17.42 -9.65
C CYS A 239 3.18 16.05 -9.84
N ALA A 240 3.29 15.24 -8.78
CA ALA A 240 3.82 13.88 -8.87
C ALA A 240 2.88 12.95 -9.66
N ASN A 241 1.57 13.01 -9.44
CA ASN A 241 0.60 12.24 -10.23
C ASN A 241 0.68 12.60 -11.72
N ARG A 242 0.78 13.88 -12.04
CA ARG A 242 0.95 14.35 -13.44
C ARG A 242 2.27 13.87 -14.07
N SER A 243 3.35 13.72 -13.29
CA SER A 243 4.61 13.15 -13.79
C SER A 243 4.47 11.67 -14.17
N PHE A 244 3.52 10.96 -13.55
CA PHE A 244 3.13 9.60 -13.93
C PHE A 244 2.10 9.55 -15.07
N GLY A 245 1.72 10.69 -15.62
CA GLY A 245 0.68 10.80 -16.65
C GLY A 245 -0.75 10.65 -16.12
N VAL A 246 -0.98 10.84 -14.83
CA VAL A 246 -2.26 10.57 -14.15
C VAL A 246 -2.86 11.85 -13.57
N THR A 247 -4.19 11.95 -13.64
CA THR A 247 -4.99 12.97 -12.95
C THR A 247 -6.12 12.30 -12.15
N LEU A 248 -6.65 13.00 -11.15
CA LEU A 248 -7.81 12.49 -10.38
C LEU A 248 -9.01 12.26 -11.31
N ALA A 249 -9.23 13.11 -12.32
CA ALA A 249 -10.32 12.93 -13.28
C ALA A 249 -10.19 11.62 -14.08
N MET A 250 -8.97 11.27 -14.54
CA MET A 250 -8.74 9.98 -15.22
C MET A 250 -9.03 8.78 -14.31
N LEU A 251 -8.67 8.89 -13.02
CA LEU A 251 -8.97 7.85 -12.05
C LEU A 251 -10.47 7.76 -11.73
N ASP A 252 -11.18 8.90 -11.69
CA ASP A 252 -12.65 8.95 -11.55
C ASP A 252 -13.35 8.20 -12.70
N GLU A 253 -12.97 8.50 -13.94
CA GLU A 253 -13.50 7.83 -15.15
C GLU A 253 -13.21 6.34 -15.15
N ALA A 254 -11.97 5.94 -14.82
CA ALA A 254 -11.57 4.54 -14.78
C ALA A 254 -12.32 3.75 -13.69
N CYS A 255 -12.44 4.32 -12.50
CA CYS A 255 -13.17 3.71 -11.40
C CYS A 255 -14.66 3.53 -11.74
N GLN A 256 -15.27 4.55 -12.34
CA GLN A 256 -16.67 4.48 -12.76
C GLN A 256 -16.88 3.37 -13.82
N ALA A 257 -16.08 3.36 -14.87
CA ALA A 257 -16.18 2.36 -15.94
C ALA A 257 -15.98 0.93 -15.42
N ALA A 258 -15.01 0.72 -14.52
CA ALA A 258 -14.77 -0.58 -13.91
C ALA A 258 -15.94 -1.03 -13.02
N ARG A 259 -16.55 -0.12 -12.26
CA ARG A 259 -17.76 -0.40 -11.45
C ARG A 259 -18.96 -0.75 -12.32
N GLU A 260 -19.21 0.00 -13.37
CA GLU A 260 -20.29 -0.25 -14.34
C GLU A 260 -20.12 -1.62 -15.02
N ARG A 261 -18.88 -1.99 -15.36
CA ARG A 261 -18.57 -3.28 -16.01
C ARG A 261 -18.76 -4.47 -15.09
N SER A 262 -18.28 -4.37 -13.84
CA SER A 262 -18.23 -5.50 -12.90
C SER A 262 -19.44 -5.59 -11.97
N GLY A 263 -20.15 -4.49 -11.73
CA GLY A 263 -21.18 -4.37 -10.70
C GLY A 263 -20.60 -4.40 -9.27
N MET A 264 -19.28 -4.32 -9.12
CA MET A 264 -18.58 -4.39 -7.83
C MET A 264 -18.16 -3.00 -7.35
N GLU A 265 -18.04 -2.85 -6.03
CA GLU A 265 -17.65 -1.57 -5.43
C GLU A 265 -16.14 -1.35 -5.43
N HIS A 266 -15.37 -2.36 -5.03
CA HIS A 266 -13.93 -2.30 -4.85
C HIS A 266 -13.22 -2.79 -6.11
N VAL A 267 -13.03 -1.90 -7.08
CA VAL A 267 -12.50 -2.23 -8.43
C VAL A 267 -11.11 -1.65 -8.70
N MET A 268 -10.57 -0.88 -7.75
CA MET A 268 -9.26 -0.23 -7.93
C MET A 268 -8.18 -0.95 -7.13
N TYR A 269 -6.98 -0.97 -7.69
CA TYR A 269 -5.74 -1.36 -7.05
C TYR A 269 -4.71 -0.26 -7.22
N PHE A 270 -4.20 0.28 -6.13
CA PHE A 270 -3.19 1.33 -6.15
C PHE A 270 -1.86 0.86 -5.59
N GLU A 271 -0.77 1.34 -6.19
CA GLU A 271 0.57 1.27 -5.61
C GLU A 271 1.08 2.66 -5.28
N THR A 272 1.81 2.75 -4.19
CA THR A 272 2.47 3.95 -3.69
C THR A 272 3.89 3.59 -3.28
N GLY A 273 4.72 4.56 -2.92
CA GLY A 273 6.05 4.28 -2.41
C GLY A 273 6.71 5.55 -1.90
N GLN A 274 7.36 5.44 -0.75
CA GLN A 274 8.14 6.55 -0.20
C GLN A 274 9.22 6.99 -1.19
N GLY A 275 9.36 8.29 -1.36
CA GLY A 275 10.27 8.87 -2.33
C GLY A 275 9.64 9.24 -3.68
N SER A 276 8.46 8.75 -4.04
CA SER A 276 7.82 9.02 -5.34
C SER A 276 7.69 10.51 -5.66
N ALA A 277 7.18 11.32 -4.72
CA ALA A 277 7.04 12.75 -4.93
C ALA A 277 8.40 13.48 -4.96
N LEU A 278 9.38 13.01 -4.20
CA LEU A 278 10.73 13.58 -4.18
C LEU A 278 11.48 13.26 -5.47
N SER A 279 11.41 12.03 -5.97
CA SER A 279 12.04 11.61 -7.22
C SER A 279 11.55 12.41 -8.43
N ALA A 280 10.28 12.80 -8.40
CA ALA A 280 9.67 13.65 -9.41
C ALA A 280 9.97 15.16 -9.23
N GLY A 281 10.70 15.57 -8.16
CA GLY A 281 10.87 16.98 -7.80
C GLY A 281 9.56 17.70 -7.46
N ALA A 282 8.55 16.95 -7.02
CA ALA A 282 7.14 17.38 -6.95
C ALA A 282 6.59 17.41 -5.52
N HIS A 283 7.47 17.43 -4.51
CA HIS A 283 7.10 17.30 -3.09
C HIS A 283 6.74 18.63 -2.39
N HIS A 284 6.90 19.77 -3.04
CA HIS A 284 6.60 21.11 -2.48
C HIS A 284 7.26 21.41 -1.12
N GLY A 285 8.40 20.79 -0.82
CA GLY A 285 9.08 20.90 0.48
C GLY A 285 8.43 20.09 1.61
N VAL A 286 7.52 19.18 1.28
CA VAL A 286 6.92 18.18 2.19
C VAL A 286 7.85 16.97 2.25
N ASP A 287 8.04 16.39 3.43
CA ASP A 287 8.84 15.19 3.62
C ASP A 287 8.19 13.95 2.98
N GLN A 288 9.04 12.95 2.67
CA GLN A 288 8.59 11.79 1.89
C GLN A 288 7.51 10.96 2.60
N GLN A 289 7.58 10.82 3.92
CA GLN A 289 6.57 10.06 4.68
C GLN A 289 5.21 10.79 4.69
N THR A 290 5.21 12.12 4.82
CA THR A 290 3.97 12.90 4.73
C THR A 290 3.40 12.88 3.29
N CYS A 291 4.25 12.94 2.26
CA CYS A 291 3.82 12.74 0.87
C CYS A 291 3.18 11.37 0.66
N GLU A 292 3.76 10.32 1.25
CA GLU A 292 3.21 8.97 1.17
C GLU A 292 1.83 8.87 1.84
N ALA A 293 1.67 9.42 3.06
CA ALA A 293 0.37 9.46 3.71
C ALA A 293 -0.70 10.20 2.87
N ARG A 294 -0.30 11.24 2.13
CA ARG A 294 -1.20 11.99 1.23
C ARG A 294 -1.63 11.15 0.02
N ALA A 295 -0.81 10.23 -0.46
CA ALA A 295 -1.22 9.26 -1.50
C ALA A 295 -2.36 8.36 -1.01
N TYR A 296 -2.40 8.03 0.29
CA TYR A 296 -3.52 7.27 0.88
C TYR A 296 -4.84 8.06 0.90
N ALA A 297 -4.79 9.39 0.96
CA ALA A 297 -6.01 10.21 0.79
C ALA A 297 -6.52 10.15 -0.65
N VAL A 298 -5.62 10.10 -1.64
CA VAL A 298 -6.00 9.84 -3.04
C VAL A 298 -6.63 8.46 -3.17
N ALA A 299 -5.99 7.42 -2.64
CA ALA A 299 -6.53 6.05 -2.68
C ALA A 299 -7.91 5.95 -2.04
N ARG A 300 -8.11 6.57 -0.86
CA ARG A 300 -9.38 6.56 -0.11
C ARG A 300 -10.56 7.08 -0.94
N ARG A 301 -10.35 8.03 -1.87
CA ARG A 301 -11.37 8.57 -2.78
C ARG A 301 -12.11 7.46 -3.55
N TYR A 302 -11.39 6.42 -3.93
CA TYR A 302 -11.88 5.39 -4.84
C TYR A 302 -12.36 4.12 -4.14
N ARG A 303 -12.20 4.02 -2.79
CA ARG A 303 -12.53 2.83 -2.01
C ARG A 303 -11.95 1.56 -2.66
N PRO A 304 -10.62 1.48 -2.84
CA PRO A 304 -9.97 0.40 -3.58
C PRO A 304 -10.13 -0.96 -2.89
N LEU A 305 -9.95 -2.03 -3.67
CA LEU A 305 -9.79 -3.37 -3.10
C LEU A 305 -8.46 -3.49 -2.35
N LEU A 306 -7.39 -2.95 -2.96
CA LEU A 306 -6.01 -3.09 -2.51
C LEU A 306 -5.27 -1.75 -2.63
N VAL A 307 -4.44 -1.45 -1.64
CA VAL A 307 -3.39 -0.42 -1.72
C VAL A 307 -2.09 -1.03 -1.25
N ASN A 308 -1.05 -0.93 -2.06
CA ASN A 308 0.26 -1.49 -1.79
C ASN A 308 1.29 -0.36 -1.62
N THR A 309 1.96 -0.30 -0.47
CA THR A 309 3.17 0.49 -0.37
C THR A 309 4.37 -0.34 -0.85
N VAL A 310 5.12 0.18 -1.82
CA VAL A 310 6.33 -0.46 -2.37
C VAL A 310 7.53 0.19 -1.70
N VAL A 311 8.01 -0.41 -0.61
CA VAL A 311 8.81 0.33 0.38
C VAL A 311 10.18 0.74 -0.15
N GLY A 312 10.97 -0.17 -0.67
CA GLY A 312 12.36 0.07 -1.05
C GLY A 312 12.63 0.17 -2.55
N PHE A 313 11.60 0.19 -3.38
CA PHE A 313 11.73 0.09 -4.85
C PHE A 313 12.16 1.41 -5.53
N ILE A 314 11.76 2.58 -5.00
CA ILE A 314 12.05 3.87 -5.65
C ILE A 314 13.56 4.11 -5.77
N GLY A 315 14.33 3.66 -4.79
CA GLY A 315 15.78 3.68 -4.83
C GLY A 315 16.43 3.95 -3.47
N PRO A 316 17.70 3.57 -3.31
CA PRO A 316 18.43 3.72 -2.04
C PRO A 316 18.67 5.19 -1.66
N GLU A 317 18.59 6.12 -2.61
CA GLU A 317 18.64 7.55 -2.34
C GLU A 317 17.48 8.05 -1.50
N TYR A 318 16.37 7.29 -1.41
CA TYR A 318 15.19 7.64 -0.58
C TYR A 318 15.13 6.84 0.72
N LEU A 319 15.52 5.55 0.70
CA LEU A 319 15.63 4.63 1.84
C LEU A 319 16.91 3.81 1.68
N CYS A 320 18.01 4.25 2.27
CA CYS A 320 19.34 3.70 1.94
C CYS A 320 19.70 2.41 2.68
N ASP A 321 18.98 2.05 3.74
CA ASP A 321 19.29 0.90 4.58
C ASP A 321 18.04 0.17 5.10
N GLY A 322 18.23 -1.05 5.60
CA GLY A 322 17.16 -1.89 6.15
C GLY A 322 16.40 -1.24 7.29
N LYS A 323 17.07 -0.44 8.13
CA LYS A 323 16.41 0.26 9.25
C LYS A 323 15.41 1.32 8.75
N GLN A 324 15.76 2.06 7.71
CA GLN A 324 14.85 3.03 7.09
C GLN A 324 13.70 2.32 6.40
N ILE A 325 13.96 1.19 5.70
CA ILE A 325 12.93 0.37 5.03
C ILE A 325 11.95 -0.21 6.04
N VAL A 326 12.43 -0.84 7.11
CA VAL A 326 11.57 -1.39 8.18
C VAL A 326 10.71 -0.30 8.83
N ARG A 327 11.30 0.85 9.11
CA ARG A 327 10.56 1.99 9.67
C ARG A 327 9.51 2.51 8.70
N ALA A 328 9.84 2.67 7.43
CA ALA A 328 8.94 3.15 6.38
C ALA A 328 7.74 2.22 6.20
N GLY A 329 7.97 0.91 6.06
CA GLY A 329 6.89 -0.05 5.86
C GLY A 329 5.87 -0.06 7.01
N LEU A 330 6.32 0.06 8.26
CA LEU A 330 5.43 0.13 9.41
C LEU A 330 4.69 1.47 9.52
N GLU A 331 5.31 2.60 9.16
CA GLU A 331 4.65 3.91 9.12
C GLU A 331 3.59 3.98 8.04
N ASP A 332 3.92 3.52 6.85
CA ASP A 332 3.02 3.50 5.70
C ASP A 332 1.80 2.63 5.99
N HIS A 333 2.04 1.42 6.47
CA HIS A 333 0.97 0.51 6.89
C HIS A 333 0.07 1.16 7.96
N PHE A 334 0.65 1.74 9.01
CA PHE A 334 -0.11 2.42 10.07
C PHE A 334 -0.91 3.59 9.54
N CYS A 335 -0.29 4.51 8.77
CA CYS A 335 -0.95 5.69 8.25
C CYS A 335 -2.12 5.33 7.33
N GLY A 336 -1.91 4.38 6.40
CA GLY A 336 -2.97 3.93 5.51
C GLY A 336 -4.11 3.27 6.25
N LYS A 337 -3.83 2.37 7.19
CA LYS A 337 -4.86 1.70 8.02
C LYS A 337 -5.64 2.70 8.87
N LEU A 338 -4.97 3.69 9.48
CA LEU A 338 -5.62 4.74 10.27
C LEU A 338 -6.55 5.61 9.41
N LEU A 339 -6.21 5.82 8.15
CA LEU A 339 -7.03 6.54 7.16
C LEU A 339 -8.13 5.67 6.54
N GLY A 340 -8.29 4.40 6.96
CA GLY A 340 -9.31 3.48 6.45
C GLY A 340 -8.98 2.86 5.09
N VAL A 341 -7.70 2.73 4.74
CA VAL A 341 -7.24 2.19 3.47
C VAL A 341 -6.80 0.71 3.65
N PRO A 342 -7.13 -0.20 2.70
CA PRO A 342 -6.79 -1.63 2.78
C PRO A 342 -5.31 -1.87 2.44
N MET A 343 -4.43 -1.66 3.42
CA MET A 343 -2.99 -1.67 3.23
C MET A 343 -2.39 -3.06 3.07
N GLY A 344 -1.69 -3.25 1.96
CA GLY A 344 -0.66 -4.26 1.77
C GLY A 344 0.73 -3.63 1.72
N CYS A 345 1.73 -4.48 1.67
CA CYS A 345 3.13 -4.03 1.55
C CYS A 345 3.91 -4.93 0.59
N ASP A 346 4.59 -4.30 -0.35
CA ASP A 346 5.72 -4.90 -1.04
C ASP A 346 6.96 -4.68 -0.19
N ILE A 347 7.35 -5.73 0.51
CA ILE A 347 8.48 -5.76 1.43
C ILE A 347 9.72 -5.97 0.59
N CYS A 348 10.28 -4.89 0.08
CA CYS A 348 11.28 -4.97 -0.97
C CYS A 348 12.46 -4.03 -0.77
N TYR A 349 13.55 -4.36 -1.46
CA TYR A 349 14.73 -3.53 -1.58
C TYR A 349 15.39 -3.76 -2.94
N THR A 350 16.28 -2.85 -3.33
CA THR A 350 17.15 -3.02 -4.49
C THR A 350 18.58 -3.34 -4.01
N ASN A 351 19.36 -4.02 -4.82
CA ASN A 351 20.74 -4.43 -4.49
C ASN A 351 21.70 -3.25 -4.16
N HIS A 352 21.27 -2.02 -4.35
CA HIS A 352 22.04 -0.82 -4.04
C HIS A 352 21.81 -0.29 -2.63
N ALA A 353 20.76 -0.75 -1.94
CA ALA A 353 20.49 -0.41 -0.56
C ALA A 353 21.40 -1.23 0.39
N ALA A 354 21.76 -0.66 1.54
CA ALA A 354 22.42 -1.40 2.63
C ALA A 354 21.35 -2.18 3.43
N ALA A 355 20.73 -3.14 2.76
CA ALA A 355 19.67 -4.00 3.28
C ALA A 355 19.86 -5.42 2.77
N ASP A 356 19.29 -6.37 3.46
CA ASP A 356 19.33 -7.79 3.09
C ASP A 356 17.99 -8.49 3.39
N GLN A 357 17.97 -9.79 3.17
CA GLN A 357 16.76 -10.59 3.37
C GLN A 357 16.36 -10.67 4.84
N ASP A 358 17.29 -10.62 5.79
CA ASP A 358 17.00 -10.64 7.23
C ASP A 358 16.21 -9.38 7.66
N ASP A 359 16.52 -8.22 7.07
CA ASP A 359 15.74 -6.99 7.26
C ASP A 359 14.29 -7.14 6.74
N MET A 360 14.14 -7.81 5.58
CA MET A 360 12.84 -8.05 4.98
C MET A 360 12.02 -9.07 5.79
N ASP A 361 12.64 -10.12 6.28
CA ASP A 361 12.01 -11.12 7.17
C ASP A 361 11.54 -10.48 8.47
N ALA A 362 12.33 -9.56 9.03
CA ALA A 362 11.94 -8.78 10.19
C ALA A 362 10.70 -7.91 9.88
N LEU A 363 10.70 -7.16 8.78
CA LEU A 363 9.57 -6.33 8.37
C LEU A 363 8.32 -7.17 8.10
N LEU A 364 8.45 -8.30 7.40
CA LEU A 364 7.36 -9.23 7.11
C LEU A 364 6.68 -9.72 8.41
N THR A 365 7.49 -10.14 9.38
CA THR A 365 6.98 -10.61 10.67
C THR A 365 6.27 -9.49 11.42
N LEU A 366 6.85 -8.30 11.49
CA LEU A 366 6.26 -7.14 12.16
C LEU A 366 4.95 -6.68 11.50
N LEU A 367 4.85 -6.69 10.17
CA LEU A 367 3.63 -6.38 9.43
C LEU A 367 2.54 -7.44 9.66
N GLY A 368 2.93 -8.72 9.73
CA GLY A 368 2.01 -9.79 10.08
C GLY A 368 1.38 -9.57 11.47
N VAL A 369 2.20 -9.21 12.48
CA VAL A 369 1.73 -8.86 13.83
C VAL A 369 0.86 -7.60 13.81
N ALA A 370 1.20 -6.61 12.98
CA ALA A 370 0.45 -5.36 12.85
C ALA A 370 -0.90 -5.51 12.11
N GLY A 371 -1.22 -6.70 11.59
CA GLY A 371 -2.47 -6.97 10.88
C GLY A 371 -2.50 -6.41 9.46
N CYS A 372 -1.40 -6.55 8.73
CA CYS A 372 -1.32 -6.21 7.31
C CYS A 372 -2.34 -7.02 6.52
N ASN A 373 -3.05 -6.38 5.59
CA ASN A 373 -4.12 -7.04 4.84
C ASN A 373 -3.57 -8.08 3.86
N TYR A 374 -2.45 -7.77 3.22
CA TYR A 374 -1.78 -8.68 2.29
C TYR A 374 -0.31 -8.27 2.07
N ILE A 375 0.46 -9.22 1.58
CA ILE A 375 1.86 -9.03 1.17
C ILE A 375 2.05 -9.46 -0.27
N MET A 376 3.23 -9.15 -0.82
CA MET A 376 3.65 -9.65 -2.12
C MET A 376 4.10 -11.10 -2.03
N GLY A 377 4.04 -11.79 -3.16
CA GLY A 377 4.66 -13.09 -3.38
C GLY A 377 5.25 -13.12 -4.79
N VAL A 378 6.56 -13.23 -4.89
CA VAL A 378 7.28 -13.36 -6.15
C VAL A 378 8.04 -14.70 -6.20
N PRO A 379 8.34 -15.25 -7.39
CA PRO A 379 9.13 -16.48 -7.48
C PRO A 379 10.52 -16.28 -6.87
N GLY A 380 10.90 -17.09 -5.88
CA GLY A 380 12.26 -17.11 -5.32
C GLY A 380 12.72 -15.81 -4.66
N ALA A 381 11.82 -14.92 -4.25
CA ALA A 381 12.11 -13.61 -3.67
C ALA A 381 12.84 -12.62 -4.60
N ASP A 382 12.98 -12.95 -5.88
CA ASP A 382 13.70 -12.14 -6.86
C ASP A 382 12.83 -11.89 -8.10
N ASP A 383 12.39 -10.64 -8.30
CA ASP A 383 11.68 -10.25 -9.50
C ASP A 383 12.66 -9.93 -10.62
N VAL A 384 12.93 -10.91 -11.45
CA VAL A 384 13.90 -10.82 -12.55
C VAL A 384 13.49 -9.86 -13.68
N MET A 385 12.22 -9.45 -13.73
CA MET A 385 11.74 -8.47 -14.71
C MET A 385 11.91 -7.03 -14.19
N LEU A 386 11.60 -6.78 -12.91
CA LEU A 386 11.69 -5.46 -12.28
C LEU A 386 13.02 -5.21 -11.56
N HIS A 387 13.89 -6.23 -11.47
CA HIS A 387 15.24 -6.14 -10.88
C HIS A 387 15.27 -5.69 -9.42
N TYR A 388 14.42 -6.29 -8.58
CA TYR A 388 14.40 -6.02 -7.14
C TYR A 388 14.10 -7.29 -6.33
N GLN A 389 14.46 -7.29 -5.06
CA GLN A 389 14.16 -8.35 -4.11
C GLN A 389 12.88 -8.00 -3.32
N SER A 390 12.06 -9.02 -3.10
CA SER A 390 10.81 -8.92 -2.35
C SER A 390 10.58 -10.19 -1.52
N THR A 391 9.36 -10.42 -1.07
CA THR A 391 8.95 -11.65 -0.38
C THR A 391 8.57 -12.74 -1.38
N SER A 392 8.98 -13.98 -1.09
CA SER A 392 8.66 -15.16 -1.91
C SER A 392 7.32 -15.78 -1.54
N PHE A 393 6.88 -16.77 -2.32
CA PHE A 393 5.74 -17.62 -1.96
C PHE A 393 6.00 -18.39 -0.65
N HIS A 394 7.25 -18.79 -0.40
CA HIS A 394 7.66 -19.47 0.84
C HIS A 394 7.55 -18.54 2.05
N ASP A 395 7.94 -17.28 1.92
CA ASP A 395 7.85 -16.28 2.98
C ASP A 395 6.40 -16.01 3.38
N ALA A 396 5.49 -15.98 2.41
CA ALA A 396 4.05 -15.88 2.65
C ALA A 396 3.53 -17.07 3.45
N LEU A 397 3.94 -18.29 3.07
CA LEU A 397 3.58 -19.50 3.81
C LEU A 397 4.20 -19.51 5.22
N TYR A 398 5.48 -19.15 5.33
CA TYR A 398 6.21 -19.04 6.61
C TYR A 398 5.47 -18.14 7.60
N VAL A 399 5.20 -16.89 7.22
CA VAL A 399 4.59 -15.92 8.15
C VAL A 399 3.18 -16.33 8.57
N ARG A 400 2.40 -16.92 7.66
CA ARG A 400 1.09 -17.49 7.99
C ARG A 400 1.22 -18.60 9.04
N ASN A 401 2.15 -19.53 8.84
CA ASN A 401 2.36 -20.65 9.77
C ASN A 401 2.84 -20.17 11.16
N VAL A 402 3.83 -19.27 11.21
CA VAL A 402 4.42 -18.80 12.47
C VAL A 402 3.43 -17.96 13.28
N LEU A 403 2.61 -17.14 12.62
CA LEU A 403 1.66 -16.27 13.30
C LEU A 403 0.24 -16.87 13.39
N GLY A 404 0.01 -18.07 12.86
CA GLY A 404 -1.31 -18.69 12.83
C GLY A 404 -2.32 -17.95 11.96
N LEU A 405 -1.85 -17.26 10.92
CA LEU A 405 -2.69 -16.52 10.01
C LEU A 405 -3.22 -17.44 8.91
N ARG A 406 -4.40 -17.14 8.40
CA ARG A 406 -5.06 -17.90 7.34
C ARG A 406 -5.21 -17.06 6.06
N PRO A 407 -5.30 -17.68 4.88
CA PRO A 407 -5.64 -16.96 3.64
C PRO A 407 -7.09 -16.44 3.69
N ALA A 408 -7.50 -15.70 2.64
CA ALA A 408 -8.89 -15.27 2.48
C ALA A 408 -9.85 -16.47 2.55
N PRO A 409 -11.03 -16.36 3.20
CA PRO A 409 -11.89 -17.54 3.49
C PRO A 409 -12.35 -18.27 2.24
N GLU A 410 -12.66 -17.54 1.17
CA GLU A 410 -13.08 -18.15 -0.10
C GLU A 410 -11.95 -18.97 -0.74
N PHE A 411 -10.73 -18.44 -0.65
CA PHE A 411 -9.53 -19.10 -1.19
C PHE A 411 -9.11 -20.29 -0.33
N GLU A 412 -9.22 -20.18 0.98
CA GLU A 412 -8.98 -21.29 1.90
C GLU A 412 -9.91 -22.47 1.62
N ALA A 413 -11.21 -22.21 1.46
CA ALA A 413 -12.17 -23.23 1.08
C ALA A 413 -11.89 -23.83 -0.31
N TRP A 414 -11.30 -23.06 -1.21
CA TRP A 414 -10.83 -23.55 -2.52
C TRP A 414 -9.61 -24.47 -2.36
N LEU A 415 -8.61 -24.09 -1.57
CA LEU A 415 -7.42 -24.89 -1.30
C LEU A 415 -7.81 -26.26 -0.71
N GLU A 416 -8.70 -26.31 0.30
CA GLU A 416 -9.16 -27.54 0.92
C GLU A 416 -9.80 -28.53 -0.09
N ARG A 417 -10.48 -28.03 -1.11
CA ARG A 417 -11.08 -28.85 -2.16
C ARG A 417 -10.09 -29.32 -3.22
N ARG A 418 -9.02 -28.53 -3.47
CA ARG A 418 -8.08 -28.75 -4.58
C ARG A 418 -6.81 -29.48 -4.18
N VAL A 419 -6.42 -29.45 -2.89
CA VAL A 419 -5.24 -30.19 -2.40
C VAL A 419 -5.21 -31.67 -2.83
N PRO A 420 -6.32 -32.42 -2.89
CA PRO A 420 -6.30 -33.79 -3.41
C PRO A 420 -6.03 -33.92 -4.91
N LEU A 421 -6.09 -32.82 -5.66
CA LEU A 421 -5.91 -32.78 -7.12
C LEU A 421 -4.53 -32.25 -7.54
N LEU A 422 -3.75 -31.72 -6.59
CA LEU A 422 -2.36 -31.34 -6.82
C LEU A 422 -1.47 -32.58 -6.74
N PRO A 423 -0.47 -32.76 -7.60
CA PRO A 423 0.47 -33.88 -7.51
C PRO A 423 1.07 -33.94 -6.08
N GLU A 424 1.22 -35.14 -5.50
CA GLU A 424 1.81 -35.34 -4.16
C GLU A 424 3.20 -34.69 -4.03
N THR A 425 3.93 -34.55 -5.15
CA THR A 425 5.21 -33.86 -5.22
C THR A 425 5.15 -32.35 -4.89
N TRP A 426 3.95 -31.75 -4.88
CA TRP A 426 3.73 -30.33 -4.56
C TRP A 426 3.37 -30.09 -3.10
N LEU A 427 3.13 -31.17 -2.35
CA LEU A 427 2.78 -31.13 -0.92
C LEU A 427 3.97 -31.38 0.01
N LEU A 428 5.14 -31.73 -0.53
CA LEU A 428 6.30 -32.21 0.24
C LEU A 428 7.55 -31.33 0.16
N THR A 429 7.47 -30.14 -0.38
CA THR A 429 8.54 -29.15 -0.35
C THR A 429 7.95 -27.86 0.26
#